data_61483826df83c4374bcb587369e8e7d6
#
_entry.id   61483826df83c4374bcb587369e8e7d6
#
_cell.length_a   1.000
_cell.length_b   1.000
_cell.length_c   1.000
_cell.angle_alpha   90.00
_cell.angle_beta   90.00
_cell.angle_gamma   90.00
#
_symmetry.space_group_name_H-M   'P 1'
#
loop_
_entity.id
_entity.type
_entity.pdbx_description
1 polymer ?
#
loop_
_entity_poly.entity_id
_entity_poly.type
_entity_poly.pdbx_seq_one_letter_code
_entity_poly.pdbx_strand_id
1 'polypeptide(L)'
;MSAKTITANEPVQFYDLDEHAHPEGHSTMLGFWIYLMSDCLIFAILFACYAVLGGSYAAGPAPKDLFDLKLIALNTAMLLFSSITYGFAVLQMQQGKVKGVQLWLGVTGLFGLAFLGIELYEFHHLIEIGAGPQRSAFLSSFFTLVGTHGLHVTFGIIWLVTLMVQLSKHGLIAANKRRVMCLSMFWHFLDVVWIGVFTFVYLMGVLR
;
A
#
# COMPACT_ATOMS: atom_id res chain seq x y z
N MET A 1 -58.23 -5.36 13.73
CA MET A 1 -57.45 -6.04 12.70
C MET A 1 -58.14 -5.77 11.38
N SER A 2 -57.67 -4.81 10.58
CA SER A 2 -58.27 -4.45 9.29
C SER A 2 -57.44 -5.09 8.19
N ALA A 3 -58.04 -6.04 7.48
CA ALA A 3 -57.42 -6.70 6.36
C ALA A 3 -57.30 -5.67 5.20
N LYS A 4 -56.09 -5.35 4.80
CA LYS A 4 -55.81 -4.52 3.63
C LYS A 4 -56.09 -5.33 2.38
N THR A 5 -57.16 -4.99 1.67
CA THR A 5 -57.53 -5.62 0.39
C THR A 5 -56.46 -5.25 -0.64
N ILE A 6 -55.71 -6.26 -1.12
CA ILE A 6 -54.74 -6.11 -2.18
C ILE A 6 -55.50 -5.99 -3.50
N THR A 7 -55.48 -4.83 -4.14
CA THR A 7 -56.02 -4.58 -5.46
C THR A 7 -55.03 -5.11 -6.51
N ALA A 8 -55.50 -5.92 -7.45
CA ALA A 8 -54.74 -6.69 -8.43
C ALA A 8 -54.01 -5.89 -9.52
N ASN A 9 -53.75 -4.59 -9.33
CA ASN A 9 -53.18 -3.69 -10.34
C ASN A 9 -52.00 -2.85 -9.85
N GLU A 10 -51.41 -3.16 -8.68
CA GLU A 10 -50.11 -2.54 -8.34
C GLU A 10 -48.98 -3.33 -9.02
N PRO A 11 -48.06 -2.66 -9.73
CA PRO A 11 -46.87 -3.32 -10.25
C PRO A 11 -46.08 -3.92 -9.08
N VAL A 12 -45.79 -5.22 -9.17
CA VAL A 12 -44.97 -5.92 -8.16
C VAL A 12 -43.59 -5.30 -8.22
N GLN A 13 -43.30 -4.41 -7.29
CA GLN A 13 -41.94 -3.87 -7.08
C GLN A 13 -41.12 -4.98 -6.44
N PHE A 14 -40.27 -5.61 -7.24
CA PHE A 14 -39.37 -6.67 -6.76
C PHE A 14 -38.20 -6.14 -5.88
N TYR A 15 -37.93 -4.85 -5.91
CA TYR A 15 -36.89 -4.21 -5.13
C TYR A 15 -37.37 -2.83 -4.65
N ASP A 16 -37.85 -2.77 -3.42
CA ASP A 16 -37.97 -1.51 -2.68
C ASP A 16 -36.62 -1.24 -2.03
N LEU A 17 -35.65 -0.85 -2.84
CA LEU A 17 -34.39 -0.32 -2.35
C LEU A 17 -34.65 1.11 -1.93
N ASP A 18 -34.99 1.31 -0.65
CA ASP A 18 -34.89 2.63 -0.03
C ASP A 18 -33.49 3.17 -0.32
N GLU A 19 -33.39 4.14 -1.22
CA GLU A 19 -32.14 4.82 -1.60
C GLU A 19 -31.39 5.38 -0.36
N HIS A 20 -32.07 5.47 0.77
CA HIS A 20 -31.54 5.94 2.06
C HIS A 20 -31.00 4.80 2.95
N ALA A 21 -31.19 3.53 2.61
CA ALA A 21 -30.79 2.40 3.45
C ALA A 21 -29.31 1.99 3.30
N HIS A 22 -28.63 2.42 2.24
CA HIS A 22 -27.21 2.16 2.08
C HIS A 22 -26.38 3.40 2.40
N PRO A 23 -25.57 3.40 3.51
CA PRO A 23 -24.68 4.51 3.77
C PRO A 23 -23.76 4.70 2.58
N GLU A 24 -23.84 5.90 1.95
CA GLU A 24 -23.02 6.29 0.82
C GLU A 24 -21.53 6.10 1.15
N GLY A 25 -20.91 5.05 0.70
CA GLY A 25 -19.49 4.78 0.96
C GLY A 25 -19.15 3.30 1.10
N HIS A 26 -20.08 2.44 1.49
CA HIS A 26 -19.81 0.99 1.60
C HIS A 26 -19.41 0.38 0.26
N SER A 27 -20.06 0.74 -0.85
CA SER A 27 -19.72 0.24 -2.18
C SER A 27 -18.35 0.70 -2.66
N THR A 28 -17.95 1.95 -2.36
CA THR A 28 -16.62 2.48 -2.72
C THR A 28 -15.50 1.76 -1.96
N MET A 29 -15.67 1.52 -0.67
CA MET A 29 -14.70 0.80 0.15
C MET A 29 -14.58 -0.65 -0.29
N LEU A 30 -15.68 -1.32 -0.56
CA LEU A 30 -15.70 -2.69 -1.07
C LEU A 30 -15.02 -2.79 -2.44
N GLY A 31 -15.34 -1.89 -3.38
CA GLY A 31 -14.71 -1.86 -4.69
C GLY A 31 -13.20 -1.63 -4.60
N PHE A 32 -12.76 -0.75 -3.71
CA PHE A 32 -11.35 -0.51 -3.47
C PHE A 32 -10.66 -1.72 -2.82
N TRP A 33 -11.33 -2.42 -1.91
CA TRP A 33 -10.83 -3.67 -1.33
C TRP A 33 -10.62 -4.75 -2.42
N ILE A 34 -11.56 -4.92 -3.35
CA ILE A 34 -11.43 -5.86 -4.48
C ILE A 34 -10.23 -5.49 -5.35
N TYR A 35 -10.00 -4.19 -5.59
CA TYR A 35 -8.82 -3.71 -6.30
C TYR A 35 -7.52 -4.11 -5.57
N LEU A 36 -7.43 -3.92 -4.25
CA LEU A 36 -6.26 -4.33 -3.46
C LEU A 36 -6.03 -5.85 -3.51
N MET A 37 -7.10 -6.65 -3.57
CA MET A 37 -6.96 -8.09 -3.73
C MET A 37 -6.37 -8.47 -5.10
N SER A 38 -6.66 -7.73 -6.17
CA SER A 38 -6.00 -7.93 -7.46
C SER A 38 -4.51 -7.58 -7.42
N ASP A 39 -4.13 -6.50 -6.74
CA ASP A 39 -2.72 -6.15 -6.51
C ASP A 39 -1.99 -7.22 -5.68
N CYS A 40 -2.68 -7.79 -4.69
CA CYS A 40 -2.15 -8.92 -3.90
C CYS A 40 -1.77 -10.12 -4.79
N LEU A 41 -2.56 -10.42 -5.82
CA LEU A 41 -2.23 -11.49 -6.78
C LEU A 41 -0.96 -11.15 -7.60
N ILE A 42 -0.77 -9.89 -7.99
CA ILE A 42 0.45 -9.46 -8.69
C ILE A 42 1.67 -9.72 -7.81
N PHE A 43 1.64 -9.26 -6.55
CA PHE A 43 2.73 -9.50 -5.61
C PHE A 43 2.94 -10.99 -5.31
N ALA A 44 1.89 -11.79 -5.19
CA ALA A 44 1.99 -13.24 -4.99
C ALA A 44 2.75 -13.92 -6.15
N ILE A 45 2.48 -13.52 -7.41
CA ILE A 45 3.20 -14.01 -8.58
C ILE A 45 4.68 -13.58 -8.53
N LEU A 46 4.96 -12.32 -8.16
CA LEU A 46 6.33 -11.83 -8.04
C LEU A 46 7.12 -12.57 -6.95
N PHE A 47 6.50 -12.85 -5.80
CA PHE A 47 7.10 -13.69 -4.76
C PHE A 47 7.35 -15.13 -5.24
N ALA A 48 6.41 -15.72 -5.97
CA ALA A 48 6.58 -17.05 -6.54
C ALA A 48 7.74 -17.07 -7.55
N CYS A 49 7.84 -16.09 -8.44
CA CYS A 49 8.97 -15.93 -9.35
C CYS A 49 10.30 -15.80 -8.59
N TYR A 50 10.33 -14.97 -7.55
CA TYR A 50 11.51 -14.82 -6.70
C TYR A 50 11.87 -16.14 -5.98
N ALA A 51 10.89 -16.89 -5.48
CA ALA A 51 11.15 -18.17 -4.83
C ALA A 51 11.82 -19.21 -5.75
N VAL A 52 11.46 -19.21 -7.03
CA VAL A 52 12.04 -20.12 -8.05
C VAL A 52 13.43 -19.63 -8.50
N LEU A 53 13.57 -18.33 -8.75
CA LEU A 53 14.78 -17.75 -9.34
C LEU A 53 15.83 -17.32 -8.29
N GLY A 54 15.44 -17.19 -7.05
CA GLY A 54 16.25 -16.66 -5.95
C GLY A 54 17.52 -17.46 -5.61
N GLY A 55 17.66 -18.69 -6.11
CA GLY A 55 18.88 -19.51 -6.00
C GLY A 55 19.80 -19.46 -7.23
N SER A 56 19.42 -18.73 -8.29
CA SER A 56 20.13 -18.73 -9.58
C SER A 56 21.08 -17.54 -9.68
N TYR A 57 22.26 -17.65 -9.06
CA TYR A 57 23.24 -16.55 -8.95
C TYR A 57 24.13 -16.37 -10.18
N ALA A 58 24.23 -17.37 -11.08
CA ALA A 58 25.05 -17.33 -12.31
C ALA A 58 26.50 -16.84 -12.07
N ALA A 59 27.17 -17.36 -11.02
CA ALA A 59 28.49 -16.89 -10.54
C ALA A 59 28.52 -15.39 -10.16
N GLY A 60 27.36 -14.79 -9.90
CA GLY A 60 27.23 -13.42 -9.35
C GLY A 60 27.31 -13.40 -7.82
N PRO A 61 27.29 -12.20 -7.23
CA PRO A 61 27.36 -12.05 -5.79
C PRO A 61 26.11 -12.66 -5.09
N ALA A 62 26.35 -13.24 -3.91
CA ALA A 62 25.32 -13.83 -3.08
C ALA A 62 24.62 -12.75 -2.23
N PRO A 63 23.37 -12.99 -1.73
CA PRO A 63 22.66 -12.04 -0.90
C PRO A 63 23.41 -11.58 0.35
N LYS A 64 24.26 -12.47 0.93
CA LYS A 64 25.09 -12.17 2.12
C LYS A 64 26.10 -11.05 1.87
N ASP A 65 26.61 -10.96 0.64
CA ASP A 65 27.64 -10.00 0.27
C ASP A 65 27.06 -8.67 -0.21
N LEU A 66 25.74 -8.67 -0.54
CA LEU A 66 25.06 -7.52 -1.12
C LEU A 66 24.27 -6.70 -0.10
N PHE A 67 23.67 -7.34 0.92
CA PHE A 67 22.66 -6.71 1.74
C PHE A 67 23.18 -6.33 3.13
N ASP A 68 23.11 -5.04 3.47
CA ASP A 68 23.32 -4.58 4.85
C ASP A 68 22.01 -4.66 5.64
N LEU A 69 21.86 -5.70 6.45
CA LEU A 69 20.67 -5.92 7.30
C LEU A 69 20.35 -4.73 8.22
N LYS A 70 21.34 -3.95 8.63
CA LYS A 70 21.10 -2.77 9.49
C LYS A 70 20.39 -1.67 8.71
N LEU A 71 20.82 -1.42 7.48
CA LEU A 71 20.18 -0.43 6.60
C LEU A 71 18.75 -0.84 6.28
N ILE A 72 18.51 -2.12 5.96
CA ILE A 72 17.21 -2.64 5.62
C ILE A 72 16.26 -2.65 6.83
N ALA A 73 16.79 -2.97 8.04
CA ALA A 73 16.02 -2.88 9.27
C ALA A 73 15.61 -1.43 9.58
N LEU A 74 16.51 -0.46 9.35
CA LEU A 74 16.19 0.97 9.46
C LEU A 74 15.10 1.36 8.46
N ASN A 75 15.21 0.92 7.21
CA ASN A 75 14.22 1.17 6.17
C ASN A 75 12.84 0.61 6.54
N THR A 76 12.81 -0.62 7.05
CA THR A 76 11.59 -1.25 7.58
C THR A 76 11.00 -0.46 8.75
N ALA A 77 11.84 0.01 9.69
CA ALA A 77 11.37 0.82 10.81
C ALA A 77 10.73 2.14 10.33
N MET A 78 11.32 2.82 9.32
CA MET A 78 10.74 4.03 8.74
C MET A 78 9.34 3.79 8.17
N LEU A 79 9.14 2.66 7.47
CA LEU A 79 7.84 2.31 6.91
C LEU A 79 6.82 2.00 8.02
N LEU A 80 7.20 1.22 9.05
CA LEU A 80 6.33 0.93 10.20
C LEU A 80 5.94 2.19 10.97
N PHE A 81 6.88 3.14 11.17
CA PHE A 81 6.56 4.43 11.77
C PHE A 81 5.59 5.25 10.91
N SER A 82 5.73 5.19 9.57
CA SER A 82 4.79 5.84 8.67
C SER A 82 3.37 5.28 8.83
N SER A 83 3.24 3.97 9.02
CA SER A 83 1.97 3.29 9.26
C SER A 83 1.31 3.76 10.57
N ILE A 84 2.07 3.83 11.66
CA ILE A 84 1.58 4.32 12.96
C ILE A 84 1.10 5.78 12.83
N THR A 85 1.88 6.64 12.19
CA THR A 85 1.53 8.06 11.99
C THR A 85 0.29 8.22 11.11
N TYR A 86 0.09 7.33 10.12
CA TYR A 86 -1.15 7.29 9.35
C TYR A 86 -2.36 6.95 10.24
N GLY A 87 -2.21 5.99 11.15
CA GLY A 87 -3.24 5.66 12.14
C GLY A 87 -3.65 6.89 12.98
N PHE A 88 -2.69 7.71 13.42
CA PHE A 88 -2.99 8.97 14.12
C PHE A 88 -3.72 9.98 13.23
N ALA A 89 -3.42 10.04 11.93
CA ALA A 89 -4.16 10.88 10.98
C ALA A 89 -5.64 10.47 10.92
N VAL A 90 -5.93 9.16 10.87
CA VAL A 90 -7.31 8.63 10.88
C VAL A 90 -8.02 8.95 12.18
N LEU A 91 -7.37 8.84 13.34
CA LEU A 91 -7.94 9.22 14.64
C LEU A 91 -8.30 10.72 14.68
N GLN A 92 -7.42 11.59 14.17
CA GLN A 92 -7.69 13.03 14.08
C GLN A 92 -8.85 13.33 13.10
N MET A 93 -8.98 12.55 12.05
CA MET A 93 -10.10 12.66 11.10
C MET A 93 -11.45 12.34 11.79
N GLN A 94 -11.50 11.33 12.64
CA GLN A 94 -12.69 10.97 13.42
C GLN A 94 -13.09 12.10 14.39
N GLN A 95 -12.10 12.82 14.92
CA GLN A 95 -12.32 14.00 15.78
C GLN A 95 -12.68 15.27 15.00
N GLY A 96 -12.71 15.23 13.66
CA GLY A 96 -13.03 16.39 12.82
C GLY A 96 -11.94 17.46 12.73
N LYS A 97 -10.71 17.19 13.20
CA LYS A 97 -9.60 18.17 13.25
C LYS A 97 -8.79 18.17 11.95
N VAL A 98 -9.15 19.02 10.98
CA VAL A 98 -8.48 19.12 9.67
C VAL A 98 -6.96 19.34 9.80
N LYS A 99 -6.54 20.29 10.64
CA LYS A 99 -5.09 20.61 10.83
C LYS A 99 -4.32 19.42 11.40
N GLY A 100 -4.92 18.64 12.31
CA GLY A 100 -4.32 17.43 12.86
C GLY A 100 -4.13 16.36 11.80
N VAL A 101 -5.14 16.14 10.95
CA VAL A 101 -5.05 15.19 9.82
C VAL A 101 -3.93 15.59 8.88
N GLN A 102 -3.84 16.85 8.48
CA GLN A 102 -2.80 17.35 7.58
C GLN A 102 -1.39 17.17 8.16
N LEU A 103 -1.21 17.48 9.44
CA LEU A 103 0.07 17.33 10.12
C LEU A 103 0.52 15.87 10.12
N TRP A 104 -0.35 14.95 10.54
CA TRP A 104 0.00 13.53 10.61
C TRP A 104 0.19 12.89 9.22
N LEU A 105 -0.61 13.27 8.21
CA LEU A 105 -0.37 12.85 6.83
C LEU A 105 0.96 13.39 6.29
N GLY A 106 1.34 14.63 6.64
CA GLY A 106 2.64 15.19 6.29
C GLY A 106 3.80 14.41 6.88
N VAL A 107 3.70 14.02 8.17
CA VAL A 107 4.71 13.18 8.83
C VAL A 107 4.78 11.79 8.18
N THR A 108 3.64 11.19 7.87
CA THR A 108 3.58 9.91 7.14
C THR A 108 4.26 9.99 5.78
N GLY A 109 3.97 11.05 5.02
CA GLY A 109 4.60 11.29 3.72
C GLY A 109 6.11 11.47 3.81
N LEU A 110 6.59 12.14 4.88
CA LEU A 110 8.02 12.32 5.12
C LEU A 110 8.74 10.99 5.41
N PHE A 111 8.16 10.13 6.23
CA PHE A 111 8.69 8.78 6.46
C PHE A 111 8.63 7.91 5.18
N GLY A 112 7.55 8.01 4.40
CA GLY A 112 7.45 7.32 3.10
C GLY A 112 8.49 7.79 2.09
N LEU A 113 8.78 9.10 2.03
CA LEU A 113 9.84 9.66 1.19
C LEU A 113 11.24 9.22 1.68
N ALA A 114 11.47 9.16 2.99
CA ALA A 114 12.73 8.68 3.55
C ALA A 114 12.95 7.20 3.18
N PHE A 115 11.92 6.37 3.31
CA PHE A 115 11.92 4.97 2.86
C PHE A 115 12.31 4.86 1.39
N LEU A 116 11.61 5.57 0.51
CA LEU A 116 11.86 5.54 -0.93
C LEU A 116 13.27 6.03 -1.28
N GLY A 117 13.76 7.06 -0.57
CA GLY A 117 15.12 7.58 -0.76
C GLY A 117 16.21 6.55 -0.41
N ILE A 118 16.03 5.80 0.69
CA ILE A 118 16.96 4.73 1.08
C ILE A 118 16.91 3.58 0.06
N GLU A 119 15.71 3.20 -0.41
CA GLU A 119 15.53 2.13 -1.40
C GLU A 119 16.20 2.49 -2.75
N LEU A 120 16.01 3.72 -3.22
CA LEU A 120 16.66 4.21 -4.44
C LEU A 120 18.18 4.29 -4.29
N TYR A 121 18.69 4.68 -3.11
CA TYR A 121 20.11 4.68 -2.81
C TYR A 121 20.69 3.25 -2.86
N GLU A 122 20.00 2.27 -2.28
CA GLU A 122 20.38 0.86 -2.33
C GLU A 122 20.41 0.34 -3.77
N PHE A 123 19.41 0.65 -4.59
CA PHE A 123 19.38 0.28 -6.00
C PHE A 123 20.54 0.90 -6.79
N HIS A 124 20.81 2.18 -6.58
CA HIS A 124 21.92 2.86 -7.22
C HIS A 124 23.27 2.22 -6.85
N HIS A 125 23.47 1.95 -5.57
CA HIS A 125 24.69 1.28 -5.08
C HIS A 125 24.88 -0.11 -5.67
N LEU A 126 23.82 -0.93 -5.76
CA LEU A 126 23.85 -2.25 -6.37
C LEU A 126 24.23 -2.18 -7.88
N ILE A 127 23.72 -1.18 -8.59
CA ILE A 127 24.06 -0.97 -10.00
C ILE A 127 25.51 -0.56 -10.17
N GLU A 128 26.06 0.32 -9.30
CA GLU A 128 27.46 0.77 -9.34
C GLU A 128 28.46 -0.37 -9.13
N ILE A 129 28.17 -1.31 -8.21
CA ILE A 129 29.04 -2.48 -7.98
C ILE A 129 28.86 -3.57 -9.05
N GLY A 130 28.09 -3.30 -10.12
CA GLY A 130 27.84 -4.23 -11.22
C GLY A 130 26.86 -5.36 -10.90
N ALA A 131 26.10 -5.26 -9.79
CA ALA A 131 25.02 -6.17 -9.40
C ALA A 131 23.66 -5.71 -9.98
N GLY A 132 23.63 -5.33 -11.26
CA GLY A 132 22.41 -4.91 -11.94
C GLY A 132 21.48 -6.07 -12.29
N PRO A 133 20.22 -5.78 -12.70
CA PRO A 133 19.19 -6.81 -12.96
C PRO A 133 19.55 -7.76 -14.10
N GLN A 134 20.46 -7.39 -14.99
CA GLN A 134 20.89 -8.18 -16.16
C GLN A 134 21.92 -9.26 -15.80
N ARG A 135 22.52 -9.21 -14.59
CA ARG A 135 23.64 -10.09 -14.25
C ARG A 135 23.23 -11.49 -13.83
N SER A 136 22.08 -11.64 -13.18
CA SER A 136 21.58 -12.95 -12.75
C SER A 136 20.06 -12.97 -12.65
N ALA A 137 19.46 -14.17 -12.73
CA ALA A 137 18.01 -14.33 -12.57
C ALA A 137 17.55 -13.95 -11.15
N PHE A 138 18.40 -14.20 -10.13
CA PHE A 138 18.18 -13.71 -8.76
C PHE A 138 18.02 -12.20 -8.73
N LEU A 139 19.00 -11.45 -9.26
CA LEU A 139 18.96 -9.98 -9.28
C LEU A 139 17.79 -9.44 -10.10
N SER A 140 17.49 -10.06 -11.23
CA SER A 140 16.34 -9.68 -12.05
C SER A 140 15.03 -9.80 -11.30
N SER A 141 14.80 -10.92 -10.60
CA SER A 141 13.59 -11.14 -9.80
C SER A 141 13.55 -10.23 -8.58
N PHE A 142 14.69 -9.96 -7.94
CA PHE A 142 14.84 -9.02 -6.83
C PHE A 142 14.44 -7.60 -7.24
N PHE A 143 15.10 -7.06 -8.29
CA PHE A 143 14.80 -5.70 -8.77
C PHE A 143 13.35 -5.56 -9.24
N THR A 144 12.77 -6.60 -9.83
CA THR A 144 11.35 -6.56 -10.24
C THR A 144 10.42 -6.53 -9.04
N LEU A 145 10.63 -7.37 -8.05
CA LEU A 145 9.75 -7.44 -6.87
C LEU A 145 9.84 -6.16 -6.02
N VAL A 146 11.06 -5.77 -5.65
CA VAL A 146 11.30 -4.59 -4.79
C VAL A 146 10.99 -3.31 -5.56
N GLY A 147 11.36 -3.22 -6.83
CA GLY A 147 11.05 -2.06 -7.68
C GLY A 147 9.55 -1.88 -7.93
N THR A 148 8.79 -2.96 -8.09
CA THR A 148 7.31 -2.88 -8.18
C THR A 148 6.73 -2.35 -6.87
N HIS A 149 7.24 -2.80 -5.72
CA HIS A 149 6.83 -2.27 -4.42
C HIS A 149 7.14 -0.77 -4.31
N GLY A 150 8.37 -0.34 -4.61
CA GLY A 150 8.78 1.06 -4.59
C GLY A 150 7.96 1.95 -5.53
N LEU A 151 7.56 1.41 -6.69
CA LEU A 151 6.66 2.11 -7.61
C LEU A 151 5.27 2.32 -6.99
N HIS A 152 4.72 1.34 -6.30
CA HIS A 152 3.45 1.47 -5.57
C HIS A 152 3.56 2.48 -4.42
N VAL A 153 4.67 2.49 -3.67
CA VAL A 153 4.92 3.51 -2.64
C VAL A 153 4.97 4.91 -3.25
N THR A 154 5.61 5.07 -4.41
CA THR A 154 5.66 6.34 -5.14
C THR A 154 4.26 6.84 -5.51
N PHE A 155 3.41 5.97 -6.07
CA PHE A 155 2.02 6.29 -6.34
C PHE A 155 1.25 6.66 -5.07
N GLY A 156 1.48 5.93 -3.98
CA GLY A 156 0.90 6.24 -2.67
C GLY A 156 1.26 7.64 -2.18
N ILE A 157 2.53 8.04 -2.32
CA ILE A 157 3.01 9.39 -1.95
C ILE A 157 2.36 10.46 -2.82
N ILE A 158 2.27 10.26 -4.15
CA ILE A 158 1.60 11.21 -5.05
C ILE A 158 0.12 11.37 -4.67
N TRP A 159 -0.55 10.27 -4.37
CA TRP A 159 -1.94 10.30 -3.92
C TRP A 159 -2.09 11.01 -2.58
N LEU A 160 -1.19 10.75 -1.62
CA LEU A 160 -1.15 11.41 -0.32
C LEU A 160 -1.01 12.93 -0.45
N VAL A 161 -0.07 13.40 -1.27
CA VAL A 161 0.13 14.84 -1.54
C VAL A 161 -1.11 15.46 -2.18
N THR A 162 -1.70 14.78 -3.17
CA THR A 162 -2.94 15.23 -3.81
C THR A 162 -4.08 15.35 -2.80
N LEU A 163 -4.21 14.38 -1.91
CA LEU A 163 -5.21 14.37 -0.86
C LEU A 163 -5.00 15.49 0.16
N MET A 164 -3.75 15.77 0.55
CA MET A 164 -3.41 16.89 1.43
C MET A 164 -3.84 18.23 0.82
N VAL A 165 -3.59 18.42 -0.49
CA VAL A 165 -4.05 19.64 -1.21
C VAL A 165 -5.58 19.72 -1.23
N GLN A 166 -6.29 18.62 -1.45
CA GLN A 166 -7.75 18.58 -1.43
C GLN A 166 -8.32 18.88 -0.03
N LEU A 167 -7.69 18.32 1.02
CA LEU A 167 -8.07 18.59 2.41
C LEU A 167 -7.86 20.06 2.78
N SER A 168 -6.79 20.68 2.28
CA SER A 168 -6.51 22.09 2.49
C SER A 168 -7.57 23.00 1.87
N LYS A 169 -8.08 22.64 0.70
CA LYS A 169 -9.06 23.46 -0.05
C LYS A 169 -10.51 23.25 0.37
N HIS A 170 -10.91 22.00 0.65
CA HIS A 170 -12.30 21.62 0.85
C HIS A 170 -12.61 21.07 2.25
N GLY A 171 -11.60 20.91 3.10
CA GLY A 171 -11.77 20.35 4.44
C GLY A 171 -12.23 18.89 4.49
N LEU A 172 -12.76 18.45 5.63
CA LEU A 172 -13.20 17.06 5.90
C LEU A 172 -14.65 16.81 5.42
N ILE A 173 -14.91 17.00 4.14
CA ILE A 173 -16.18 16.58 3.54
C ILE A 173 -16.25 15.04 3.44
N ALA A 174 -17.46 14.46 3.31
CA ALA A 174 -17.67 13.02 3.27
C ALA A 174 -16.80 12.32 2.17
N ALA A 175 -16.67 12.95 0.99
CA ALA A 175 -15.83 12.45 -0.10
C ALA A 175 -14.34 12.40 0.29
N ASN A 176 -13.81 13.41 0.98
CA ASN A 176 -12.41 13.43 1.43
C ASN A 176 -12.16 12.40 2.53
N LYS A 177 -13.10 12.22 3.47
CA LYS A 177 -13.00 11.16 4.48
C LYS A 177 -12.90 9.78 3.83
N ARG A 178 -13.72 9.49 2.82
CA ARG A 178 -13.64 8.22 2.05
C ARG A 178 -12.28 8.04 1.38
N ARG A 179 -11.73 9.09 0.76
CA ARG A 179 -10.40 9.06 0.12
C ARG A 179 -9.28 8.79 1.12
N VAL A 180 -9.32 9.42 2.31
CA VAL A 180 -8.37 9.15 3.40
C VAL A 180 -8.44 7.69 3.82
N MET A 181 -9.64 7.11 3.95
CA MET A 181 -9.81 5.70 4.32
C MET A 181 -9.31 4.76 3.22
N CYS A 182 -9.57 5.03 1.94
CA CYS A 182 -9.04 4.24 0.83
C CYS A 182 -7.51 4.28 0.79
N LEU A 183 -6.92 5.47 0.94
CA LEU A 183 -5.46 5.60 0.99
C LEU A 183 -4.89 4.90 2.24
N SER A 184 -5.58 4.90 3.38
CA SER A 184 -5.19 4.14 4.57
C SER A 184 -5.09 2.64 4.27
N MET A 185 -6.10 2.07 3.62
CA MET A 185 -6.10 0.66 3.23
C MET A 185 -4.95 0.33 2.28
N PHE A 186 -4.70 1.19 1.30
CA PHE A 186 -3.58 1.05 0.37
C PHE A 186 -2.23 1.10 1.08
N TRP A 187 -2.04 2.07 1.98
CA TRP A 187 -0.79 2.25 2.72
C TRP A 187 -0.46 1.03 3.59
N HIS A 188 -1.42 0.56 4.38
CA HIS A 188 -1.23 -0.63 5.21
C HIS A 188 -1.06 -1.91 4.39
N PHE A 189 -1.70 -2.01 3.22
CA PHE A 189 -1.44 -3.11 2.29
C PHE A 189 0.02 -3.14 1.83
N LEU A 190 0.60 -1.97 1.49
CA LEU A 190 2.02 -1.88 1.12
C LEU A 190 2.94 -2.28 2.27
N ASP A 191 2.61 -1.92 3.52
CA ASP A 191 3.37 -2.34 4.69
C ASP A 191 3.41 -3.87 4.83
N VAL A 192 2.27 -4.54 4.61
CA VAL A 192 2.19 -6.02 4.68
C VAL A 192 3.04 -6.66 3.57
N VAL A 193 2.99 -6.11 2.35
CA VAL A 193 3.83 -6.57 1.24
C VAL A 193 5.32 -6.39 1.58
N TRP A 194 5.68 -5.24 2.17
CA TRP A 194 7.08 -4.98 2.57
C TRP A 194 7.58 -5.95 3.64
N ILE A 195 6.76 -6.29 4.64
CA ILE A 195 7.12 -7.31 5.64
C ILE A 195 7.42 -8.65 4.95
N GLY A 196 6.64 -9.01 3.92
CA GLY A 196 6.92 -10.15 3.06
C GLY A 196 8.26 -10.03 2.35
N VAL A 197 8.54 -8.90 1.71
CA VAL A 197 9.83 -8.62 1.03
C VAL A 197 10.98 -8.73 2.03
N PHE A 198 10.88 -8.03 3.17
CA PHE A 198 11.89 -8.08 4.21
C PHE A 198 12.20 -9.53 4.66
N THR A 199 11.16 -10.31 4.91
CA THR A 199 11.30 -11.68 5.43
C THR A 199 11.86 -12.63 4.37
N PHE A 200 11.22 -12.70 3.19
CA PHE A 200 11.54 -13.70 2.19
C PHE A 200 12.76 -13.35 1.35
N VAL A 201 12.99 -12.07 1.08
CA VAL A 201 14.08 -11.63 0.21
C VAL A 201 15.34 -11.36 1.01
N TYR A 202 15.25 -10.50 1.99
CA TYR A 202 16.42 -10.06 2.74
C TYR A 202 16.80 -11.04 3.85
N LEU A 203 15.89 -11.31 4.80
CA LEU A 203 16.22 -12.12 5.97
C LEU A 203 16.55 -13.57 5.58
N MET A 204 15.69 -14.23 4.80
CA MET A 204 15.96 -15.59 4.35
C MET A 204 17.11 -15.68 3.32
N GLY A 205 17.32 -14.62 2.53
CA GLY A 205 18.42 -14.54 1.59
C GLY A 205 19.79 -14.49 2.28
N VAL A 206 19.89 -13.76 3.40
CA VAL A 206 21.15 -13.65 4.17
C VAL A 206 21.39 -14.86 5.07
N LEU A 207 20.34 -15.54 5.53
CA LEU A 207 20.47 -16.73 6.42
C LEU A 207 20.80 -18.03 5.66
N ARG A 208 20.57 -18.08 4.36
CA ARG A 208 20.97 -19.21 3.48
C ARG A 208 22.39 -19.06 3.02
#